data_12db8beff977136b370936b60992c4c9
#
_entry.id   12db8beff977136b370936b60992c4c9
#
_cell.length_a   1.000
_cell.length_b   1.000
_cell.length_c   1.000
_cell.angle_alpha   90.00
_cell.angle_beta   90.00
_cell.angle_gamma   90.00
#
_symmetry.space_group_name_H-M   'P 1'
#
loop_
_entity.id
_entity.type
_entity.pdbx_description
1 polymer ?
#
loop_
_entity_poly.entity_id
_entity_poly.type
_entity_poly.pdbx_seq_one_letter_code
_entity_poly.pdbx_strand_id
1 'polypeptide(L)'
;MPLPQTFKAMVVSETTEQKFTREIKEKDLSDLPAGELLIEVKYSSLNYKDALSASGNKGVTRKYPHTPGIDAVGVVATSSTSRFGAGEQVIVTGFDLGVNSPGGFGQYISVPASWAVKLPPALTLKQSMAYGTAGFTAALSVMRLMAFGLTKDSGEVLVTGATGGVGSVAVGLLSKLGFNVVAATGKTDESEFLTRLGAKAVISREEANDTSGRPLQKGRWAGVVDTVGGNILATAIKSTKYGGLVAACGNAMSADLPVSVYPFILRGVSLLGVDSVEVPMSTRLRTWQKLAHDWKLDLSRHRFRMLAGRIDPED
;
A
#
# COMPACT_ATOMS: atom_id res chain seq x y z
N MET A 1 -12.09 30.63 -3.25
CA MET A 1 -13.55 30.46 -3.06
C MET A 1 -13.83 30.32 -1.57
N PRO A 2 -14.97 30.79 -1.06
CA PRO A 2 -15.32 30.55 0.34
C PRO A 2 -15.42 29.04 0.58
N LEU A 3 -15.06 28.58 1.79
CA LEU A 3 -15.21 27.18 2.19
C LEU A 3 -16.70 26.82 2.29
N PRO A 4 -17.08 25.59 1.91
CA PRO A 4 -18.45 25.12 2.14
C PRO A 4 -18.70 24.96 3.64
N GLN A 5 -19.96 25.07 4.05
CA GLN A 5 -20.34 24.78 5.43
C GLN A 5 -20.35 23.27 5.70
N THR A 6 -20.81 22.50 4.70
CA THR A 6 -20.94 21.03 4.76
C THR A 6 -20.22 20.35 3.61
N PHE A 7 -19.98 19.04 3.75
CA PHE A 7 -19.35 18.21 2.74
C PHE A 7 -19.85 16.76 2.83
N LYS A 8 -19.77 16.01 1.73
CA LYS A 8 -20.15 14.60 1.70
C LYS A 8 -18.99 13.68 2.11
N ALA A 9 -19.31 12.65 2.88
CA ALA A 9 -18.36 11.60 3.25
C ALA A 9 -19.05 10.23 3.39
N MET A 10 -18.34 9.16 3.10
CA MET A 10 -18.76 7.81 3.51
C MET A 10 -18.63 7.70 5.02
N VAL A 11 -19.72 7.45 5.71
CA VAL A 11 -19.76 7.26 7.15
C VAL A 11 -20.09 5.81 7.46
N VAL A 12 -19.18 5.16 8.18
CA VAL A 12 -19.39 3.82 8.76
C VAL A 12 -19.93 4.01 10.16
N SER A 13 -21.09 3.42 10.45
CA SER A 13 -21.72 3.48 11.77
C SER A 13 -21.90 2.09 12.35
N GLU A 14 -21.61 1.93 13.63
CA GLU A 14 -21.89 0.72 14.38
C GLU A 14 -23.35 0.75 14.87
N THR A 15 -24.11 -0.29 14.60
CA THR A 15 -25.50 -0.43 15.05
C THR A 15 -25.55 -1.14 16.42
N THR A 16 -26.73 -1.14 17.08
CA THR A 16 -26.95 -1.83 18.35
C THR A 16 -26.71 -3.34 18.31
N GLU A 17 -26.68 -3.94 17.12
CA GLU A 17 -26.44 -5.38 16.91
C GLU A 17 -24.98 -5.69 16.53
N GLN A 18 -24.04 -4.77 16.75
CA GLN A 18 -22.63 -4.88 16.35
C GLN A 18 -22.45 -5.09 14.82
N LYS A 19 -23.44 -4.69 14.04
CA LYS A 19 -23.36 -4.62 12.57
C LYS A 19 -22.88 -3.23 12.16
N PHE A 20 -22.28 -3.15 10.98
CA PHE A 20 -21.72 -1.92 10.44
C PHE A 20 -22.44 -1.53 9.16
N THR A 21 -23.01 -0.32 9.15
CA THR A 21 -23.61 0.29 7.97
C THR A 21 -22.63 1.27 7.32
N ARG A 22 -22.77 1.46 6.02
CA ARG A 22 -21.98 2.39 5.20
C ARG A 22 -22.94 3.26 4.42
N GLU A 23 -22.86 4.56 4.62
CA GLU A 23 -23.77 5.53 3.99
C GLU A 23 -22.99 6.78 3.59
N ILE A 24 -23.36 7.40 2.47
CA ILE A 24 -22.87 8.74 2.16
C ILE A 24 -23.73 9.74 2.94
N LYS A 25 -23.07 10.49 3.82
CA LYS A 25 -23.71 11.51 4.66
C LYS A 25 -23.11 12.88 4.43
N GLU A 26 -23.95 13.90 4.58
CA GLU A 26 -23.50 15.27 4.73
C GLU A 26 -22.98 15.48 6.15
N LYS A 27 -21.82 16.12 6.28
CA LYS A 27 -21.16 16.44 7.55
C LYS A 27 -20.81 17.91 7.59
N ASP A 28 -20.83 18.52 8.74
CA ASP A 28 -20.30 19.87 8.92
C ASP A 28 -18.77 19.88 8.82
N LEU A 29 -18.22 20.92 8.20
CA LEU A 29 -16.78 21.08 8.09
C LEU A 29 -16.12 21.21 9.48
N SER A 30 -16.86 21.77 10.44
CA SER A 30 -16.48 21.89 11.85
C SER A 30 -16.34 20.56 12.61
N ASP A 31 -16.91 19.46 12.08
CA ASP A 31 -16.76 18.12 12.66
C ASP A 31 -15.37 17.50 12.41
N LEU A 32 -14.59 18.08 11.48
CA LEU A 32 -13.23 17.63 11.24
C LEU A 32 -12.33 17.97 12.44
N PRO A 33 -11.38 17.09 12.80
CA PRO A 33 -10.45 17.37 13.88
C PRO A 33 -9.60 18.62 13.57
N ALA A 34 -9.13 19.29 14.60
CA ALA A 34 -8.20 20.39 14.43
C ALA A 34 -6.90 19.89 13.79
N GLY A 35 -6.54 20.45 12.63
CA GLY A 35 -5.32 20.15 11.88
C GLY A 35 -4.72 21.42 11.29
N GLU A 36 -3.45 21.36 10.93
CA GLU A 36 -2.77 22.51 10.30
C GLU A 36 -3.18 22.71 8.85
N LEU A 37 -3.62 21.65 8.17
CA LEU A 37 -4.05 21.67 6.78
C LEU A 37 -5.50 21.18 6.66
N LEU A 38 -6.35 22.01 6.08
CA LEU A 38 -7.63 21.57 5.51
C LEU A 38 -7.40 21.29 4.04
N ILE A 39 -7.70 20.07 3.58
CA ILE A 39 -7.45 19.62 2.21
C ILE A 39 -8.76 19.23 1.56
N GLU A 40 -9.06 19.82 0.40
CA GLU A 40 -10.12 19.38 -0.50
C GLU A 40 -9.65 18.13 -1.25
N VAL A 41 -10.20 16.97 -0.93
CA VAL A 41 -9.81 15.68 -1.50
C VAL A 41 -10.31 15.59 -2.95
N LYS A 42 -9.42 15.27 -3.86
CA LYS A 42 -9.75 15.08 -5.28
C LYS A 42 -9.79 13.60 -5.67
N TYR A 43 -8.94 12.79 -5.06
CA TYR A 43 -8.91 11.33 -5.25
C TYR A 43 -8.48 10.65 -3.96
N SER A 44 -8.95 9.43 -3.78
CA SER A 44 -8.50 8.47 -2.77
C SER A 44 -8.23 7.13 -3.44
N SER A 45 -7.55 6.21 -2.78
CA SER A 45 -7.35 4.84 -3.23
C SER A 45 -8.02 3.86 -2.27
N LEU A 46 -8.32 2.65 -2.77
CA LEU A 46 -8.85 1.58 -1.94
C LEU A 46 -7.73 0.66 -1.46
N ASN A 47 -7.70 0.44 -0.16
CA ASN A 47 -6.77 -0.45 0.49
C ASN A 47 -7.51 -1.52 1.32
N TYR A 48 -6.85 -2.65 1.57
CA TYR A 48 -7.40 -3.71 2.42
C TYR A 48 -7.77 -3.18 3.82
N LYS A 49 -6.98 -2.25 4.34
CA LYS A 49 -7.22 -1.60 5.64
C LYS A 49 -8.53 -0.80 5.66
N ASP A 50 -8.90 -0.16 4.54
CA ASP A 50 -10.17 0.56 4.43
C ASP A 50 -11.36 -0.40 4.52
N ALA A 51 -11.25 -1.57 3.88
CA ALA A 51 -12.28 -2.62 3.98
C ALA A 51 -12.42 -3.15 5.41
N LEU A 52 -11.30 -3.34 6.13
CA LEU A 52 -11.31 -3.72 7.53
C LEU A 52 -11.98 -2.65 8.40
N SER A 53 -11.64 -1.37 8.20
CA SER A 53 -12.29 -0.25 8.88
C SER A 53 -13.79 -0.23 8.59
N ALA A 54 -14.17 -0.36 7.32
CA ALA A 54 -15.57 -0.32 6.88
C ALA A 54 -16.39 -1.54 7.34
N SER A 55 -15.75 -2.64 7.75
CA SER A 55 -16.40 -3.83 8.28
C SER A 55 -16.36 -3.93 9.82
N GLY A 56 -15.85 -2.91 10.50
CA GLY A 56 -15.87 -2.85 11.96
C GLY A 56 -14.71 -3.52 12.67
N ASN A 57 -13.59 -3.74 12.00
CA ASN A 57 -12.41 -4.31 12.63
C ASN A 57 -11.80 -3.32 13.65
N LYS A 58 -11.99 -3.60 14.94
CA LYS A 58 -11.51 -2.75 16.05
C LYS A 58 -9.97 -2.71 16.17
N GLY A 59 -9.26 -3.61 15.51
CA GLY A 59 -7.79 -3.55 15.37
C GLY A 59 -7.33 -2.47 14.40
N VAL A 60 -8.23 -1.98 13.54
CA VAL A 60 -7.98 -0.88 12.60
C VAL A 60 -8.64 0.40 13.09
N THR A 61 -9.97 0.40 13.26
CA THR A 61 -10.74 1.59 13.70
C THR A 61 -11.41 1.33 15.03
N ARG A 62 -11.06 2.10 16.05
CA ARG A 62 -11.51 1.86 17.41
C ARG A 62 -12.87 2.48 17.72
N LYS A 63 -13.20 3.60 17.09
CA LYS A 63 -14.43 4.38 17.37
C LYS A 63 -15.24 4.62 16.12
N TYR A 64 -16.55 4.50 16.24
CA TYR A 64 -17.54 4.82 15.22
C TYR A 64 -18.55 5.84 15.74
N PRO A 65 -19.20 6.67 14.91
CA PRO A 65 -19.09 6.68 13.44
C PRO A 65 -17.74 7.15 12.93
N HIS A 66 -17.32 6.62 11.76
CA HIS A 66 -16.00 6.89 11.19
C HIS A 66 -16.06 7.03 9.67
N THR A 67 -15.14 7.81 9.09
CA THR A 67 -14.92 7.93 7.64
C THR A 67 -13.58 7.25 7.30
N PRO A 68 -13.58 6.10 6.61
CA PRO A 68 -12.36 5.42 6.17
C PRO A 68 -11.60 6.15 5.06
N GLY A 69 -10.54 5.54 4.57
CA GLY A 69 -9.69 6.03 3.48
C GLY A 69 -8.31 6.44 3.98
N ILE A 70 -7.34 5.49 3.97
CA ILE A 70 -5.98 5.73 4.46
C ILE A 70 -5.11 6.52 3.48
N ASP A 71 -5.65 6.87 2.32
CA ASP A 71 -4.99 7.63 1.27
C ASP A 71 -5.86 8.81 0.84
N ALA A 72 -5.22 9.94 0.58
CA ALA A 72 -5.86 11.10 -0.03
C ALA A 72 -4.85 11.88 -0.86
N VAL A 73 -5.32 12.45 -1.96
CA VAL A 73 -4.63 13.51 -2.69
C VAL A 73 -5.61 14.63 -2.96
N GLY A 74 -5.19 15.85 -2.78
CA GLY A 74 -6.07 16.99 -2.93
C GLY A 74 -5.35 18.32 -2.97
N VAL A 75 -6.12 19.37 -2.81
CA VAL A 75 -5.67 20.75 -2.82
C VAL A 75 -5.82 21.33 -1.42
N VAL A 76 -4.81 21.96 -0.90
CA VAL A 76 -4.86 22.68 0.38
C VAL A 76 -5.86 23.82 0.25
N ALA A 77 -6.97 23.73 0.98
CA ALA A 77 -8.00 24.77 1.03
C ALA A 77 -7.61 25.88 2.00
N THR A 78 -7.12 25.51 3.21
CA THR A 78 -6.52 26.44 4.18
C THR A 78 -5.33 25.81 4.88
N SER A 79 -4.42 26.65 5.34
CA SER A 79 -3.22 26.25 6.08
C SER A 79 -2.94 27.24 7.21
N SER A 80 -2.60 26.73 8.38
CA SER A 80 -2.10 27.51 9.52
C SER A 80 -0.56 27.46 9.65
N THR A 81 0.14 26.84 8.70
CA THR A 81 1.59 26.68 8.69
C THR A 81 2.23 27.31 7.46
N SER A 82 3.49 27.73 7.55
CA SER A 82 4.26 28.23 6.40
C SER A 82 4.78 27.13 5.46
N ARG A 83 4.63 25.83 5.84
CA ARG A 83 5.13 24.69 5.04
C ARG A 83 4.32 24.46 3.76
N PHE A 84 3.03 24.80 3.78
CA PHE A 84 2.11 24.64 2.67
C PHE A 84 1.21 25.86 2.55
N GLY A 85 1.01 26.33 1.32
CA GLY A 85 0.08 27.40 0.99
C GLY A 85 -1.25 26.87 0.46
N ALA A 86 -2.31 27.68 0.58
CA ALA A 86 -3.59 27.40 -0.08
C ALA A 86 -3.38 27.27 -1.59
N GLY A 87 -4.03 26.30 -2.22
CA GLY A 87 -3.88 25.97 -3.64
C GLY A 87 -2.78 24.95 -3.94
N GLU A 88 -1.88 24.62 -3.01
CA GLU A 88 -0.88 23.57 -3.22
C GLU A 88 -1.50 22.18 -3.26
N GLN A 89 -1.00 21.34 -4.16
CA GLN A 89 -1.42 19.94 -4.29
C GLN A 89 -0.58 19.07 -3.37
N VAL A 90 -1.25 18.23 -2.57
CA VAL A 90 -0.60 17.40 -1.55
C VAL A 90 -1.13 15.97 -1.55
N ILE A 91 -0.25 15.03 -1.21
CA ILE A 91 -0.54 13.62 -0.95
C ILE A 91 -0.49 13.41 0.56
N VAL A 92 -1.47 12.69 1.11
CA VAL A 92 -1.47 12.19 2.49
C VAL A 92 -1.73 10.69 2.43
N THR A 93 -0.80 9.89 2.95
CA THR A 93 -0.92 8.42 3.02
C THR A 93 -0.37 7.91 4.35
N GLY A 94 -1.01 6.92 4.94
CA GLY A 94 -0.56 6.34 6.21
C GLY A 94 -0.87 7.22 7.42
N PHE A 95 -0.02 7.14 8.45
CA PHE A 95 -0.27 7.73 9.76
C PHE A 95 -1.63 7.24 10.32
N ASP A 96 -2.40 8.14 10.89
CA ASP A 96 -3.71 7.81 11.47
C ASP A 96 -4.89 8.15 10.54
N LEU A 97 -4.61 8.58 9.29
CA LEU A 97 -5.63 8.91 8.30
C LEU A 97 -6.52 7.68 8.00
N GLY A 98 -7.82 7.83 8.09
CA GLY A 98 -8.80 6.76 7.82
C GLY A 98 -8.79 5.61 8.82
N VAL A 99 -8.00 5.71 9.90
CA VAL A 99 -7.87 4.72 10.98
C VAL A 99 -8.60 5.21 12.24
N ASN A 100 -8.09 6.24 12.91
CA ASN A 100 -8.77 6.91 14.02
C ASN A 100 -9.04 8.40 13.71
N SER A 101 -8.47 8.96 12.65
CA SER A 101 -8.82 10.26 12.08
C SER A 101 -9.68 10.06 10.83
N PRO A 102 -10.64 10.97 10.54
CA PRO A 102 -11.42 10.90 9.31
C PRO A 102 -10.55 10.83 8.06
N GLY A 103 -10.87 9.91 7.16
CA GLY A 103 -10.04 9.55 6.01
C GLY A 103 -10.50 10.12 4.67
N GLY A 104 -9.81 9.69 3.62
CA GLY A 104 -9.94 10.17 2.25
C GLY A 104 -11.25 9.80 1.54
N PHE A 105 -12.14 9.03 2.17
CA PHE A 105 -13.50 8.79 1.65
C PHE A 105 -14.48 9.90 2.06
N GLY A 106 -13.97 11.11 2.23
CA GLY A 106 -14.67 12.36 2.41
C GLY A 106 -14.13 13.43 1.47
N GLN A 107 -14.97 14.41 1.10
CA GLN A 107 -14.57 15.53 0.24
C GLN A 107 -13.53 16.44 0.88
N TYR A 108 -13.44 16.44 2.22
CA TYR A 108 -12.46 17.20 2.99
C TYR A 108 -11.84 16.33 4.08
N ILE A 109 -10.55 16.58 4.33
CA ILE A 109 -9.82 16.07 5.48
C ILE A 109 -9.08 17.22 6.17
N SER A 110 -8.90 17.10 7.48
CA SER A 110 -8.07 18.03 8.27
C SER A 110 -6.97 17.23 8.95
N VAL A 111 -5.71 17.57 8.67
CA VAL A 111 -4.54 16.78 9.07
C VAL A 111 -3.38 17.65 9.55
N PRO A 112 -2.45 17.10 10.36
CA PRO A 112 -1.17 17.73 10.63
C PRO A 112 -0.36 17.93 9.34
N ALA A 113 0.33 19.04 9.20
CA ALA A 113 1.21 19.33 8.05
C ALA A 113 2.38 18.33 7.93
N SER A 114 2.74 17.67 9.02
CA SER A 114 3.76 16.63 9.05
C SER A 114 3.37 15.36 8.30
N TRP A 115 2.07 15.14 8.00
CA TRP A 115 1.59 13.99 7.23
C TRP A 115 1.61 14.24 5.72
N ALA A 116 1.64 15.49 5.30
CA ALA A 116 1.50 15.87 3.91
C ALA A 116 2.84 15.88 3.16
N VAL A 117 2.78 15.43 1.91
CA VAL A 117 3.86 15.51 0.92
C VAL A 117 3.36 16.36 -0.24
N LYS A 118 4.14 17.35 -0.69
CA LYS A 118 3.83 18.07 -1.95
C LYS A 118 3.77 17.07 -3.10
N LEU A 119 2.72 17.15 -3.91
CA LEU A 119 2.60 16.30 -5.09
C LEU A 119 3.80 16.56 -6.02
N PRO A 120 4.62 15.54 -6.37
CA PRO A 120 5.67 15.71 -7.33
C PRO A 120 5.12 16.16 -8.69
N PRO A 121 5.70 17.19 -9.36
CA PRO A 121 5.16 17.75 -10.61
C PRO A 121 5.00 16.73 -11.75
N ALA A 122 5.76 15.64 -11.72
CA ALA A 122 5.70 14.58 -12.73
C ALA A 122 4.56 13.58 -12.52
N LEU A 123 3.75 13.73 -11.46
CA LEU A 123 2.55 12.94 -11.20
C LEU A 123 1.30 13.82 -11.29
N THR A 124 0.24 13.29 -11.89
CA THR A 124 -1.10 13.86 -11.72
C THR A 124 -1.69 13.41 -10.38
N LEU A 125 -2.71 14.14 -9.89
CA LEU A 125 -3.48 13.73 -8.71
C LEU A 125 -3.97 12.26 -8.85
N LYS A 126 -4.55 11.92 -9.99
CA LYS A 126 -5.03 10.56 -10.27
C LYS A 126 -3.91 9.51 -10.25
N GLN A 127 -2.75 9.82 -10.85
CA GLN A 127 -1.62 8.90 -10.87
C GLN A 127 -1.05 8.64 -9.47
N SER A 128 -1.01 9.66 -8.60
CA SER A 128 -0.52 9.47 -7.23
C SER A 128 -1.42 8.50 -6.44
N MET A 129 -2.74 8.56 -6.64
CA MET A 129 -3.66 7.61 -5.99
C MET A 129 -3.74 6.26 -6.70
N ALA A 130 -3.35 6.19 -7.96
CA ALA A 130 -3.11 4.89 -8.61
C ALA A 130 -1.97 4.11 -7.94
N TYR A 131 -0.96 4.79 -7.43
CA TYR A 131 0.03 4.18 -6.55
C TYR A 131 -0.54 3.99 -5.14
N GLY A 132 -1.03 5.06 -4.52
CA GLY A 132 -1.50 5.07 -3.14
C GLY A 132 -0.52 4.43 -2.16
N THR A 133 -1.01 4.00 -1.01
CA THR A 133 -0.23 3.22 -0.04
C THR A 133 0.27 1.91 -0.64
N ALA A 134 -0.45 1.27 -1.56
CA ALA A 134 -0.03 0.02 -2.17
C ALA A 134 1.24 0.19 -3.02
N GLY A 135 1.27 1.17 -3.93
CA GLY A 135 2.44 1.45 -4.75
C GLY A 135 3.61 2.00 -3.93
N PHE A 136 3.31 2.81 -2.94
CA PHE A 136 4.29 3.32 -1.99
C PHE A 136 4.97 2.18 -1.22
N THR A 137 4.20 1.20 -0.71
CA THR A 137 4.71 0.03 0.00
C THR A 137 5.55 -0.88 -0.91
N ALA A 138 5.12 -1.07 -2.17
CA ALA A 138 5.89 -1.81 -3.15
C ALA A 138 7.25 -1.14 -3.42
N ALA A 139 7.28 0.18 -3.58
CA ALA A 139 8.50 0.93 -3.78
C ALA A 139 9.44 0.86 -2.56
N LEU A 140 8.90 0.98 -1.34
CA LEU A 140 9.68 0.80 -0.10
C LEU A 140 10.30 -0.60 -0.02
N SER A 141 9.53 -1.65 -0.37
CA SER A 141 10.02 -3.03 -0.36
C SER A 141 11.20 -3.20 -1.32
N VAL A 142 11.05 -2.72 -2.55
CA VAL A 142 12.14 -2.78 -3.56
C VAL A 142 13.35 -1.95 -3.13
N MET A 143 13.15 -0.73 -2.63
CA MET A 143 14.22 0.11 -2.10
C MET A 143 14.98 -0.59 -0.98
N ARG A 144 14.28 -1.26 -0.08
CA ARG A 144 14.88 -1.94 1.06
C ARG A 144 15.70 -3.14 0.61
N LEU A 145 15.19 -3.97 -0.30
CA LEU A 145 15.94 -5.08 -0.89
C LEU A 145 17.23 -4.59 -1.57
N MET A 146 17.14 -3.54 -2.40
CA MET A 146 18.29 -2.97 -3.10
C MET A 146 19.31 -2.36 -2.11
N ALA A 147 18.87 -1.70 -1.07
CA ALA A 147 19.74 -1.10 -0.05
C ALA A 147 20.52 -2.17 0.74
N PHE A 148 19.98 -3.41 0.84
CA PHE A 148 20.65 -4.55 1.47
C PHE A 148 21.44 -5.40 0.48
N GLY A 149 21.60 -4.95 -0.77
CA GLY A 149 22.52 -5.56 -1.73
C GLY A 149 21.87 -6.41 -2.82
N LEU A 150 20.52 -6.45 -2.93
CA LEU A 150 19.87 -7.12 -4.05
C LEU A 150 20.17 -6.37 -5.35
N THR A 151 20.71 -7.08 -6.34
CA THR A 151 20.97 -6.58 -7.68
C THR A 151 20.19 -7.39 -8.73
N LYS A 152 20.08 -6.89 -9.95
CA LYS A 152 19.41 -7.60 -11.06
C LYS A 152 20.08 -8.94 -11.41
N ASP A 153 21.37 -9.08 -11.10
CA ASP A 153 22.19 -10.27 -11.38
C ASP A 153 22.16 -11.30 -10.22
N SER A 154 21.50 -10.98 -9.10
CA SER A 154 21.42 -11.88 -7.93
C SER A 154 20.60 -13.16 -8.21
N GLY A 155 19.67 -13.12 -9.15
CA GLY A 155 18.81 -14.25 -9.54
C GLY A 155 17.32 -13.92 -9.49
N GLU A 156 16.49 -14.96 -9.29
CA GLU A 156 15.02 -14.81 -9.29
C GLU A 156 14.54 -14.05 -8.05
N VAL A 157 13.60 -13.14 -8.27
CA VAL A 157 12.88 -12.40 -7.20
C VAL A 157 11.42 -12.84 -7.19
N LEU A 158 10.99 -13.41 -6.07
CA LEU A 158 9.60 -13.81 -5.87
C LEU A 158 8.76 -12.62 -5.41
N VAL A 159 7.56 -12.48 -5.96
CA VAL A 159 6.52 -11.60 -5.44
C VAL A 159 5.30 -12.44 -5.07
N THR A 160 4.94 -12.49 -3.80
CA THR A 160 3.73 -13.19 -3.34
C THR A 160 2.50 -12.28 -3.38
N GLY A 161 1.31 -12.84 -3.54
CA GLY A 161 0.09 -12.04 -3.68
C GLY A 161 0.16 -11.08 -4.88
N ALA A 162 0.80 -11.52 -5.96
CA ALA A 162 1.22 -10.70 -7.09
C ALA A 162 0.08 -9.97 -7.82
N THR A 163 -1.16 -10.45 -7.74
CA THR A 163 -2.35 -9.80 -8.32
C THR A 163 -2.97 -8.73 -7.42
N GLY A 164 -2.48 -8.59 -6.19
CA GLY A 164 -2.92 -7.55 -5.24
C GLY A 164 -2.33 -6.18 -5.55
N GLY A 165 -2.80 -5.14 -4.86
CA GLY A 165 -2.34 -3.76 -5.06
C GLY A 165 -0.82 -3.61 -4.91
N VAL A 166 -0.26 -4.06 -3.80
CA VAL A 166 1.20 -4.01 -3.55
C VAL A 166 1.95 -4.94 -4.52
N GLY A 167 1.48 -6.19 -4.65
CA GLY A 167 2.15 -7.21 -5.44
C GLY A 167 2.27 -6.84 -6.92
N SER A 168 1.20 -6.35 -7.54
CA SER A 168 1.22 -5.97 -8.97
C SER A 168 2.16 -4.80 -9.25
N VAL A 169 2.20 -3.80 -8.36
CA VAL A 169 3.16 -2.70 -8.48
C VAL A 169 4.58 -3.20 -8.25
N ALA A 170 4.82 -4.10 -7.29
CA ALA A 170 6.14 -4.68 -7.06
C ALA A 170 6.64 -5.45 -8.28
N VAL A 171 5.78 -6.26 -8.94
CA VAL A 171 6.11 -6.95 -10.20
C VAL A 171 6.53 -5.94 -11.27
N GLY A 172 5.72 -4.89 -11.47
CA GLY A 172 6.03 -3.85 -12.46
C GLY A 172 7.33 -3.10 -12.17
N LEU A 173 7.57 -2.70 -10.91
CA LEU A 173 8.79 -2.00 -10.50
C LEU A 173 10.04 -2.86 -10.68
N LEU A 174 10.02 -4.08 -10.15
CA LEU A 174 11.14 -5.01 -10.28
C LEU A 174 11.45 -5.33 -11.74
N SER A 175 10.43 -5.58 -12.55
CA SER A 175 10.59 -5.80 -13.98
C SER A 175 11.20 -4.59 -14.70
N LYS A 176 10.69 -3.38 -14.43
CA LYS A 176 11.24 -2.13 -14.98
C LYS A 176 12.71 -1.93 -14.62
N LEU A 177 13.11 -2.35 -13.43
CA LEU A 177 14.49 -2.27 -12.93
C LEU A 177 15.38 -3.41 -13.43
N GLY A 178 14.86 -4.33 -14.27
CA GLY A 178 15.61 -5.40 -14.92
C GLY A 178 15.78 -6.65 -14.07
N PHE A 179 15.03 -6.81 -12.96
CA PHE A 179 15.05 -8.03 -12.15
C PHE A 179 14.31 -9.19 -12.85
N ASN A 180 14.75 -10.42 -12.55
CA ASN A 180 14.05 -11.63 -12.98
C ASN A 180 12.91 -11.97 -12.01
N VAL A 181 11.69 -11.54 -12.34
CA VAL A 181 10.53 -11.61 -11.44
C VAL A 181 9.74 -12.89 -11.64
N VAL A 182 9.48 -13.61 -10.56
CA VAL A 182 8.52 -14.71 -10.48
C VAL A 182 7.33 -14.25 -9.63
N ALA A 183 6.14 -14.31 -10.20
CA ALA A 183 4.91 -13.86 -9.56
C ALA A 183 4.11 -15.04 -9.01
N ALA A 184 3.80 -15.04 -7.71
CA ALA A 184 2.96 -16.07 -7.10
C ALA A 184 1.53 -15.54 -6.86
N THR A 185 0.53 -16.27 -7.35
CA THR A 185 -0.88 -15.89 -7.22
C THR A 185 -1.79 -17.10 -7.01
N GLY A 186 -2.91 -16.91 -6.30
CA GLY A 186 -4.01 -17.87 -6.26
C GLY A 186 -5.06 -17.66 -7.35
N LYS A 187 -4.86 -16.67 -8.24
CA LYS A 187 -5.73 -16.35 -9.37
C LYS A 187 -5.03 -16.72 -10.66
N THR A 188 -5.14 -17.97 -11.07
CA THR A 188 -4.45 -18.53 -12.24
C THR A 188 -4.91 -17.92 -13.57
N ASP A 189 -6.13 -17.44 -13.62
CA ASP A 189 -6.74 -16.69 -14.73
C ASP A 189 -6.09 -15.30 -14.95
N GLU A 190 -5.36 -14.79 -13.97
CA GLU A 190 -4.65 -13.51 -14.06
C GLU A 190 -3.17 -13.65 -14.50
N SER A 191 -2.74 -14.82 -14.93
CA SER A 191 -1.34 -15.07 -15.33
C SER A 191 -0.89 -14.17 -16.49
N GLU A 192 -1.76 -13.94 -17.48
CA GLU A 192 -1.49 -13.06 -18.61
C GLU A 192 -1.29 -11.60 -18.17
N PHE A 193 -2.08 -11.14 -17.20
CA PHE A 193 -1.91 -9.82 -16.61
C PHE A 193 -0.53 -9.66 -15.96
N LEU A 194 -0.09 -10.64 -15.16
CA LEU A 194 1.22 -10.61 -14.50
C LEU A 194 2.38 -10.66 -15.51
N THR A 195 2.23 -11.42 -16.59
CA THR A 195 3.20 -11.46 -17.70
C THR A 195 3.29 -10.09 -18.42
N ARG A 196 2.14 -9.43 -18.64
CA ARG A 196 2.15 -8.05 -19.19
C ARG A 196 2.82 -7.02 -18.29
N LEU A 197 2.78 -7.23 -16.97
CA LEU A 197 3.53 -6.40 -16.01
C LEU A 197 5.03 -6.69 -16.02
N GLY A 198 5.45 -7.78 -16.69
CA GLY A 198 6.84 -8.16 -16.88
C GLY A 198 7.33 -9.30 -15.99
N ALA A 199 6.44 -10.04 -15.33
CA ALA A 199 6.81 -11.30 -14.69
C ALA A 199 7.37 -12.29 -15.73
N LYS A 200 8.51 -12.89 -15.44
CA LYS A 200 9.15 -13.90 -16.31
C LYS A 200 8.51 -15.28 -16.15
N ALA A 201 7.96 -15.54 -14.98
CA ALA A 201 7.17 -16.74 -14.69
C ALA A 201 6.07 -16.41 -13.69
N VAL A 202 4.98 -17.17 -13.77
CA VAL A 202 3.87 -17.13 -12.82
C VAL A 202 3.75 -18.52 -12.21
N ILE A 203 3.68 -18.58 -10.89
CA ILE A 203 3.49 -19.82 -10.13
C ILE A 203 2.18 -19.75 -9.33
N SER A 204 1.62 -20.90 -9.05
CA SER A 204 0.39 -20.98 -8.25
C SER A 204 0.65 -20.71 -6.78
N ARG A 205 -0.43 -20.46 -6.04
CA ARG A 205 -0.38 -20.35 -4.57
C ARG A 205 0.10 -21.64 -3.93
N GLU A 206 -0.32 -22.79 -4.48
CA GLU A 206 0.00 -24.12 -4.01
C GLU A 206 1.51 -24.38 -4.17
N GLU A 207 2.09 -24.01 -5.31
CA GLU A 207 3.55 -24.11 -5.55
C GLU A 207 4.35 -23.22 -4.59
N ALA A 208 3.80 -22.08 -4.20
CA ALA A 208 4.42 -21.17 -3.25
C ALA A 208 4.19 -21.55 -1.77
N ASN A 209 3.46 -22.62 -1.49
CA ASN A 209 2.96 -23.00 -0.15
C ASN A 209 3.40 -24.42 0.24
N ASP A 210 4.64 -24.56 0.72
CA ASP A 210 5.18 -25.87 1.14
C ASP A 210 4.49 -26.39 2.41
N THR A 211 3.99 -27.61 2.33
CA THR A 211 3.35 -28.33 3.46
C THR A 211 4.18 -29.54 3.93
N SER A 212 5.40 -29.73 3.42
CA SER A 212 6.25 -30.87 3.73
C SER A 212 6.81 -30.88 5.16
N GLY A 213 6.69 -29.77 5.90
CA GLY A 213 7.27 -29.63 7.23
C GLY A 213 8.80 -29.48 7.26
N ARG A 214 9.48 -29.51 6.11
CA ARG A 214 10.94 -29.37 6.06
C ARG A 214 11.36 -27.99 6.54
N PRO A 215 12.44 -27.89 7.35
CA PRO A 215 12.91 -26.60 7.85
C PRO A 215 13.63 -25.77 6.78
N LEU A 216 14.13 -26.40 5.71
CA LEU A 216 14.77 -25.78 4.55
C LEU A 216 14.27 -26.43 3.27
N GLN A 217 14.10 -25.60 2.23
CA GLN A 217 13.80 -26.02 0.87
C GLN A 217 15.01 -25.77 -0.05
N LYS A 218 14.96 -26.25 -1.30
CA LYS A 218 15.97 -25.90 -2.30
C LYS A 218 16.01 -24.37 -2.48
N GLY A 219 17.19 -23.77 -2.36
CA GLY A 219 17.38 -22.33 -2.55
C GLY A 219 17.07 -21.90 -3.98
N ARG A 220 16.07 -21.05 -4.14
CA ARG A 220 15.61 -20.53 -5.43
C ARG A 220 15.65 -19.01 -5.49
N TRP A 221 15.13 -18.33 -4.48
CA TRP A 221 14.93 -16.88 -4.49
C TRP A 221 16.17 -16.12 -4.02
N ALA A 222 16.62 -15.15 -4.80
CA ALA A 222 17.62 -14.18 -4.36
C ALA A 222 16.99 -13.07 -3.53
N GLY A 223 15.75 -12.70 -3.88
CA GLY A 223 14.94 -11.72 -3.17
C GLY A 223 13.47 -12.12 -3.14
N VAL A 224 12.72 -11.60 -2.16
CA VAL A 224 11.27 -11.81 -2.03
C VAL A 224 10.61 -10.50 -1.64
N VAL A 225 9.48 -10.18 -2.26
CA VAL A 225 8.51 -9.20 -1.75
C VAL A 225 7.27 -9.98 -1.33
N ASP A 226 7.02 -10.03 -0.02
CA ASP A 226 5.88 -10.75 0.53
C ASP A 226 4.77 -9.81 0.99
N THR A 227 3.54 -10.07 0.51
CA THR A 227 2.32 -9.35 0.87
C THR A 227 1.30 -10.23 1.60
N VAL A 228 1.63 -11.51 1.80
CA VAL A 228 0.67 -12.56 2.17
C VAL A 228 0.84 -13.02 3.61
N GLY A 229 2.08 -13.15 4.08
CA GLY A 229 2.36 -13.68 5.39
C GLY A 229 2.15 -15.20 5.50
N GLY A 230 2.02 -15.70 6.71
CA GLY A 230 1.70 -17.09 7.02
C GLY A 230 2.71 -18.09 6.45
N ASN A 231 2.19 -19.28 6.09
CA ASN A 231 3.02 -20.35 5.56
C ASN A 231 3.64 -20.04 4.19
N ILE A 232 3.05 -19.14 3.40
CA ILE A 232 3.63 -18.69 2.12
C ILE A 232 4.90 -17.88 2.38
N LEU A 233 4.90 -16.95 3.33
CA LEU A 233 6.09 -16.23 3.75
C LEU A 233 7.14 -17.21 4.33
N ALA A 234 6.73 -18.16 5.17
CA ALA A 234 7.62 -19.18 5.71
C ALA A 234 8.27 -20.02 4.60
N THR A 235 7.49 -20.43 3.58
CA THR A 235 7.97 -21.16 2.41
C THR A 235 8.96 -20.33 1.60
N ALA A 236 8.65 -19.05 1.37
CA ALA A 236 9.56 -18.13 0.68
C ALA A 236 10.92 -18.01 1.41
N ILE A 237 10.88 -17.84 2.74
CA ILE A 237 12.11 -17.78 3.58
C ILE A 237 12.91 -19.08 3.48
N LYS A 238 12.25 -20.25 3.63
CA LYS A 238 12.88 -21.57 3.52
C LYS A 238 13.51 -21.82 2.13
N SER A 239 12.96 -21.21 1.08
CA SER A 239 13.39 -21.35 -0.31
C SER A 239 14.33 -20.23 -0.77
N THR A 240 14.71 -19.33 0.11
CA THR A 240 15.64 -18.24 -0.20
C THR A 240 17.08 -18.77 -0.24
N LYS A 241 17.86 -18.30 -1.21
CA LYS A 241 19.27 -18.64 -1.41
C LYS A 241 20.14 -18.12 -0.26
N TYR A 242 21.38 -18.57 -0.22
CA TYR A 242 22.38 -18.04 0.71
C TYR A 242 22.55 -16.53 0.54
N GLY A 243 22.47 -15.79 1.65
CA GLY A 243 22.54 -14.32 1.67
C GLY A 243 21.34 -13.61 1.07
N GLY A 244 20.28 -14.34 0.69
CA GLY A 244 19.12 -13.73 0.06
C GLY A 244 18.24 -12.95 1.03
N LEU A 245 17.34 -12.13 0.48
CA LEU A 245 16.62 -11.09 1.19
C LEU A 245 15.10 -11.26 1.04
N VAL A 246 14.37 -11.07 2.12
CA VAL A 246 12.90 -11.16 2.15
C VAL A 246 12.33 -9.88 2.74
N ALA A 247 11.60 -9.10 1.95
CA ALA A 247 10.84 -7.94 2.40
C ALA A 247 9.41 -8.36 2.71
N ALA A 248 9.00 -8.27 3.98
CA ALA A 248 7.64 -8.58 4.43
C ALA A 248 6.87 -7.29 4.69
N CYS A 249 5.75 -7.09 3.99
CA CYS A 249 4.95 -5.86 4.06
C CYS A 249 3.45 -6.10 4.22
N GLY A 250 2.99 -7.35 4.30
CA GLY A 250 1.57 -7.66 4.43
C GLY A 250 1.30 -9.02 5.05
N ASN A 251 0.05 -9.22 5.45
CA ASN A 251 -0.44 -10.41 6.12
C ASN A 251 -1.83 -10.84 5.59
N ALA A 252 -2.02 -10.74 4.28
CA ALA A 252 -3.34 -10.98 3.66
C ALA A 252 -3.90 -12.39 3.94
N MET A 253 -3.04 -13.38 4.23
CA MET A 253 -3.45 -14.73 4.63
C MET A 253 -3.34 -14.95 6.14
N SER A 254 -2.23 -14.57 6.76
CA SER A 254 -2.01 -14.72 8.20
C SER A 254 -0.92 -13.80 8.72
N ALA A 255 -1.04 -13.40 9.98
CA ALA A 255 0.00 -12.68 10.71
C ALA A 255 1.08 -13.61 11.30
N ASP A 256 0.81 -14.92 11.37
CA ASP A 256 1.75 -15.90 11.94
C ASP A 256 2.91 -16.18 10.96
N LEU A 257 4.05 -16.53 11.50
CA LEU A 257 5.23 -16.91 10.74
C LEU A 257 5.80 -18.26 11.25
N PRO A 258 5.34 -19.39 10.72
CA PRO A 258 5.78 -20.72 11.14
C PRO A 258 7.12 -21.10 10.48
N VAL A 259 8.23 -20.52 10.93
CA VAL A 259 9.58 -20.79 10.43
C VAL A 259 10.55 -21.05 11.58
N SER A 260 11.50 -21.99 11.37
CA SER A 260 12.62 -22.21 12.29
C SER A 260 13.73 -21.19 12.05
N VAL A 261 14.74 -21.17 12.92
CA VAL A 261 15.92 -20.32 12.76
C VAL A 261 16.87 -20.75 11.63
N TYR A 262 16.73 -21.96 11.10
CA TYR A 262 17.67 -22.53 10.12
C TYR A 262 17.92 -21.69 8.86
N PRO A 263 16.92 -21.08 8.19
CA PRO A 263 17.19 -20.20 7.05
C PRO A 263 18.13 -19.05 7.41
N PHE A 264 18.00 -18.52 8.60
CA PHE A 264 18.79 -17.38 9.08
C PHE A 264 20.21 -17.79 9.41
N ILE A 265 20.42 -18.84 10.24
CA ILE A 265 21.76 -19.24 10.72
C ILE A 265 22.54 -20.05 9.70
N LEU A 266 21.88 -20.82 8.82
CA LEU A 266 22.57 -21.69 7.85
C LEU A 266 22.73 -21.07 6.46
N ARG A 267 21.88 -20.09 6.12
CA ARG A 267 21.92 -19.41 4.81
C ARG A 267 22.08 -17.90 4.90
N GLY A 268 22.12 -17.33 6.10
CA GLY A 268 22.23 -15.87 6.25
C GLY A 268 21.07 -15.11 5.62
N VAL A 269 19.87 -15.73 5.53
CA VAL A 269 18.68 -15.05 4.99
C VAL A 269 18.33 -13.88 5.89
N SER A 270 18.03 -12.73 5.30
CA SER A 270 17.58 -11.55 6.03
C SER A 270 16.07 -11.33 5.82
N LEU A 271 15.31 -11.26 6.91
CA LEU A 271 13.90 -10.85 6.90
C LEU A 271 13.81 -9.36 7.24
N LEU A 272 13.33 -8.59 6.30
CA LEU A 272 13.26 -7.12 6.35
C LEU A 272 11.79 -6.68 6.48
N GLY A 273 11.41 -6.12 7.62
CA GLY A 273 10.09 -5.53 7.79
C GLY A 273 9.93 -4.25 6.95
N VAL A 274 8.76 -4.04 6.37
CA VAL A 274 8.42 -2.83 5.61
C VAL A 274 7.17 -2.20 6.21
N ASP A 275 7.36 -1.11 6.93
CA ASP A 275 6.28 -0.24 7.40
C ASP A 275 6.11 0.94 6.43
N SER A 276 4.90 1.15 5.94
CA SER A 276 4.52 2.29 5.09
C SER A 276 3.72 3.35 5.83
N VAL A 277 3.37 3.10 7.10
CA VAL A 277 2.52 3.98 7.92
C VAL A 277 3.34 5.07 8.59
N GLU A 278 4.34 4.69 9.40
CA GLU A 278 5.15 5.60 10.22
C GLU A 278 6.55 5.85 9.63
N VAL A 279 6.78 5.49 8.36
CA VAL A 279 8.08 5.69 7.73
C VAL A 279 8.51 7.17 7.78
N PRO A 280 9.78 7.47 8.12
CA PRO A 280 10.27 8.84 8.23
C PRO A 280 10.01 9.67 6.98
N MET A 281 9.67 10.95 7.15
CA MET A 281 9.33 11.87 6.05
C MET A 281 10.42 11.94 4.98
N SER A 282 11.69 11.91 5.34
CA SER A 282 12.80 11.89 4.37
C SER A 282 12.76 10.67 3.43
N THR A 283 12.43 9.49 3.96
CA THR A 283 12.25 8.27 3.16
C THR A 283 10.95 8.36 2.35
N ARG A 284 9.88 8.91 2.92
CA ARG A 284 8.60 9.14 2.23
C ARG A 284 8.77 10.03 1.01
N LEU A 285 9.41 11.18 1.17
CA LEU A 285 9.72 12.11 0.08
C LEU A 285 10.55 11.43 -1.02
N ARG A 286 11.63 10.73 -0.66
CA ARG A 286 12.48 10.03 -1.61
C ARG A 286 11.71 8.95 -2.38
N THR A 287 10.81 8.23 -1.73
CA THR A 287 9.99 7.19 -2.36
C THR A 287 9.03 7.79 -3.38
N TRP A 288 8.30 8.85 -3.03
CA TRP A 288 7.42 9.55 -3.96
C TRP A 288 8.18 10.16 -5.15
N GLN A 289 9.39 10.69 -4.93
CA GLN A 289 10.25 11.18 -6.01
C GLN A 289 10.66 10.05 -6.98
N LYS A 290 11.02 8.87 -6.45
CA LYS A 290 11.33 7.72 -7.32
C LYS A 290 10.12 7.28 -8.14
N LEU A 291 8.94 7.16 -7.53
CA LEU A 291 7.69 6.82 -8.22
C LEU A 291 7.29 7.87 -9.27
N ALA A 292 7.65 9.12 -9.05
CA ALA A 292 7.38 10.21 -10.00
C ALA A 292 8.33 10.21 -11.22
N HIS A 293 9.54 9.72 -11.07
CA HIS A 293 10.61 9.82 -12.06
C HIS A 293 11.11 8.44 -12.51
N ASP A 294 12.24 7.97 -11.99
CA ASP A 294 12.96 6.79 -12.50
C ASP A 294 12.14 5.50 -12.41
N TRP A 295 11.26 5.42 -11.42
CA TRP A 295 10.41 4.26 -11.16
C TRP A 295 8.97 4.43 -11.65
N LYS A 296 8.68 5.52 -12.36
CA LYS A 296 7.34 5.79 -12.88
C LYS A 296 6.91 4.67 -13.84
N LEU A 297 5.82 4.00 -13.48
CA LEU A 297 5.22 2.94 -14.30
C LEU A 297 4.26 3.53 -15.34
N ASP A 298 4.09 2.82 -16.45
CA ASP A 298 2.96 3.03 -17.33
C ASP A 298 1.70 2.45 -16.71
N LEU A 299 0.96 3.31 -16.02
CA LEU A 299 -0.23 2.92 -15.26
C LEU A 299 -1.39 2.43 -16.14
N SER A 300 -1.35 2.67 -17.47
CA SER A 300 -2.36 2.16 -18.40
C SER A 300 -2.33 0.64 -18.56
N ARG A 301 -1.16 0.02 -18.31
CA ARG A 301 -0.97 -1.43 -18.35
C ARG A 301 -1.41 -2.15 -17.08
N HIS A 302 -1.66 -1.39 -16.02
CA HIS A 302 -2.04 -1.91 -14.72
C HIS A 302 -3.55 -1.84 -14.60
N ARG A 303 -4.19 -2.95 -14.31
CA ARG A 303 -5.57 -2.97 -13.80
C ARG A 303 -5.54 -2.52 -12.35
N PHE A 304 -5.24 -1.25 -12.12
CA PHE A 304 -5.57 -0.70 -10.83
C PHE A 304 -7.09 -0.78 -10.71
N ARG A 305 -7.59 -1.55 -9.78
CA ARG A 305 -8.94 -1.34 -9.25
C ARG A 305 -8.85 -0.04 -8.44
N MET A 306 -8.71 1.07 -9.18
CA MET A 306 -8.91 2.38 -8.64
C MET A 306 -10.39 2.56 -8.50
N LEU A 307 -10.86 2.61 -7.29
CA LEU A 307 -11.93 3.52 -6.98
C LEU A 307 -11.23 4.90 -6.83
N ALA A 308 -10.82 5.50 -7.94
CA ALA A 308 -10.68 6.92 -8.04
C ALA A 308 -12.13 7.44 -8.09
N GLY A 309 -12.85 7.20 -7.01
CA GLY A 309 -14.16 7.78 -6.83
C GLY A 309 -13.93 9.26 -6.55
N ARG A 310 -14.10 10.11 -7.56
CA ARG A 310 -14.80 11.32 -7.28
C ARG A 310 -15.98 10.85 -6.44
N ILE A 311 -16.16 11.38 -5.24
CA ILE A 311 -17.47 11.31 -4.58
C ILE A 311 -18.32 12.23 -5.41
N ASP A 312 -18.76 11.73 -6.57
CA ASP A 312 -19.67 12.46 -7.42
C ASP A 312 -21.03 12.37 -6.75
N PRO A 313 -21.76 13.49 -6.62
CA PRO A 313 -23.10 13.47 -6.02
C PRO A 313 -24.10 12.57 -6.74
N GLU A 314 -23.77 12.06 -7.93
CA GLU A 314 -24.68 11.28 -8.79
C GLU A 314 -24.30 9.77 -8.91
N ASP A 315 -23.19 9.29 -8.28
CA ASP A 315 -22.80 7.88 -8.18
C ASP A 315 -23.05 7.36 -6.74
#